data_1aec58fcd137ff8706b3413743072799
#
_entry.id   1aec58fcd137ff8706b3413743072799
#
_cell.length_a   1.000
_cell.length_b   1.000
_cell.length_c   1.000
_cell.angle_alpha   90.00
_cell.angle_beta   90.00
_cell.angle_gamma   90.00
#
_symmetry.space_group_name_H-M   'P 1'
#
loop_
_entity.id
_entity.type
_entity.pdbx_description
1 polymer ?
#
loop_
_entity_poly.entity_id
_entity_poly.type
_entity_poly.pdbx_seq_one_letter_code
_entity_poly.pdbx_strand_id
1 'polypeptide(L)'
;TGSRFDASLEEIFHLITDTGYEGVYPSVFGEFPGSELANLMDNARGGHFSNEGTITEDGYRYASAVPSSYPSGAWYTYDDETCTYDCMNTEYIYWAMTSILGAQEEYCSEIRHEWKLCTKEKVMNQDPAIYNLLTNPEYKLPSSLPDGSYGR
;
A
#
# COMPACT_ATOMS: atom_id res chain seq x y z
N THR A 1 9.98 16.51 -20.28
CA THR A 1 10.21 16.77 -18.85
C THR A 1 9.61 15.61 -18.08
N GLY A 2 10.45 14.59 -17.79
CA GLY A 2 10.01 13.42 -17.05
C GLY A 2 9.48 13.81 -15.67
N SER A 3 8.29 13.33 -15.34
CA SER A 3 7.77 13.36 -13.98
C SER A 3 8.80 12.63 -13.10
N ARG A 4 9.46 13.36 -12.22
CA ARG A 4 10.32 12.73 -11.23
C ARG A 4 9.39 12.20 -10.14
N PHE A 5 9.48 10.92 -9.84
CA PHE A 5 8.95 10.35 -8.61
C PHE A 5 9.45 11.20 -7.43
N ASP A 6 8.54 11.67 -6.61
CA ASP A 6 8.85 12.46 -5.42
C ASP A 6 8.62 11.60 -4.17
N ALA A 7 9.70 11.00 -3.69
CA ALA A 7 9.68 10.17 -2.49
C ALA A 7 9.13 10.90 -1.25
N SER A 8 9.21 12.23 -1.22
CA SER A 8 8.64 12.99 -0.09
C SER A 8 7.12 12.91 -0.04
N LEU A 9 6.44 12.81 -1.19
CA LEU A 9 4.98 12.66 -1.24
C LEU A 9 4.55 11.28 -0.75
N GLU A 10 5.32 10.26 -1.05
CA GLU A 10 5.14 8.91 -0.54
C GLU A 10 5.24 8.89 0.99
N GLU A 11 6.33 9.39 1.54
CA GLU A 11 6.56 9.43 2.98
C GLU A 11 5.50 10.26 3.74
N ILE A 12 5.05 11.37 3.14
CA ILE A 12 3.96 12.17 3.72
C ILE A 12 2.65 11.38 3.71
N PHE A 13 2.39 10.63 2.63
CA PHE A 13 1.19 9.82 2.54
C PHE A 13 1.22 8.68 3.57
N HIS A 14 2.36 8.00 3.73
CA HIS A 14 2.56 6.99 4.78
C HIS A 14 2.28 7.56 6.16
N LEU A 15 2.84 8.71 6.50
CA LEU A 15 2.57 9.37 7.78
C LEU A 15 1.09 9.67 7.99
N ILE A 16 0.37 10.10 6.96
CA ILE A 16 -1.07 10.40 7.04
C ILE A 16 -1.88 9.12 7.26
N THR A 17 -1.56 8.04 6.57
CA THR A 17 -2.31 6.78 6.65
C THR A 17 -2.01 6.01 7.94
N ASP A 18 -0.76 5.82 8.26
CA ASP A 18 -0.29 5.13 9.46
C ASP A 18 -0.69 5.89 10.74
N THR A 19 -0.23 7.11 10.93
CA THR A 19 -0.50 7.84 12.17
C THR A 19 -1.91 8.45 12.20
N GLY A 20 -2.40 8.99 11.08
CA GLY A 20 -3.67 9.70 11.00
C GLY A 20 -4.87 8.78 10.92
N TYR A 21 -5.00 8.02 9.84
CA TYR A 21 -6.17 7.19 9.57
C TYR A 21 -6.25 5.98 10.51
N GLU A 22 -5.14 5.31 10.79
CA GLU A 22 -5.11 4.24 11.79
C GLU A 22 -5.55 4.73 13.16
N GLY A 23 -5.07 5.89 13.59
CA GLY A 23 -5.42 6.47 14.89
C GLY A 23 -6.90 6.84 15.03
N VAL A 24 -7.55 7.25 13.94
CA VAL A 24 -8.97 7.66 13.94
C VAL A 24 -9.91 6.50 13.65
N TYR A 25 -9.53 5.59 12.75
CA TYR A 25 -10.34 4.47 12.28
C TYR A 25 -9.58 3.13 12.42
N PRO A 26 -9.17 2.71 13.63
CA PRO A 26 -8.30 1.54 13.81
C PRO A 26 -8.91 0.23 13.30
N SER A 27 -10.23 0.06 13.36
CA SER A 27 -10.89 -1.14 12.83
C SER A 27 -10.92 -1.20 11.30
N VAL A 28 -10.72 -0.06 10.63
CA VAL A 28 -10.77 0.07 9.17
C VAL A 28 -9.37 0.16 8.59
N PHE A 29 -8.58 1.14 9.03
CA PHE A 29 -7.25 1.46 8.51
C PHE A 29 -6.10 0.98 9.41
N GLY A 30 -6.40 0.22 10.47
CA GLY A 30 -5.36 -0.33 11.34
C GLY A 30 -4.43 -1.28 10.58
N GLU A 31 -3.15 -1.23 10.90
CA GLU A 31 -2.11 -2.03 10.28
C GLU A 31 -1.82 -3.34 11.05
N PHE A 32 -2.87 -3.91 11.62
CA PHE A 32 -2.82 -5.14 12.40
C PHE A 32 -3.80 -6.19 11.86
N PRO A 33 -3.53 -7.48 12.06
CA PRO A 33 -4.41 -8.54 11.62
C PRO A 33 -5.85 -8.38 12.14
N GLY A 34 -6.82 -8.40 11.23
CA GLY A 34 -8.24 -8.29 11.56
C GLY A 34 -8.86 -6.92 11.28
N SER A 35 -8.08 -5.87 11.00
CA SER A 35 -8.60 -4.63 10.44
C SER A 35 -9.15 -4.85 9.03
N GLU A 36 -10.00 -3.96 8.53
CA GLU A 36 -10.53 -4.07 7.16
C GLU A 36 -9.40 -3.96 6.13
N LEU A 37 -8.52 -2.97 6.25
CA LEU A 37 -7.36 -2.79 5.35
C LEU A 37 -6.46 -4.03 5.33
N ALA A 38 -6.11 -4.56 6.52
CA ALA A 38 -5.25 -5.73 6.63
C ALA A 38 -5.88 -6.99 5.99
N ASN A 39 -7.19 -7.18 6.14
CA ASN A 39 -7.89 -8.29 5.49
C ASN A 39 -7.90 -8.14 3.96
N LEU A 40 -8.05 -6.91 3.44
CA LEU A 40 -7.96 -6.64 2.00
C LEU A 40 -6.55 -6.87 1.47
N MET A 41 -5.54 -6.42 2.21
CA MET A 41 -4.14 -6.67 1.88
C MET A 41 -3.81 -8.16 1.83
N ASP A 42 -4.22 -8.93 2.84
CA ASP A 42 -4.01 -10.38 2.88
C ASP A 42 -4.68 -11.08 1.68
N ASN A 43 -5.87 -10.64 1.29
CA ASN A 43 -6.52 -11.13 0.07
C ASN A 43 -5.71 -10.80 -1.19
N ALA A 44 -5.20 -9.56 -1.30
CA ALA A 44 -4.38 -9.13 -2.44
C ALA A 44 -3.07 -9.91 -2.58
N ARG A 45 -2.48 -10.29 -1.46
CA ARG A 45 -1.25 -11.10 -1.37
C ARG A 45 -1.50 -12.59 -1.57
N GLY A 46 -2.74 -13.05 -1.47
CA GLY A 46 -3.13 -14.45 -1.52
C GLY A 46 -2.96 -15.20 -0.21
N GLY A 47 -2.81 -14.51 0.91
CA GLY A 47 -2.72 -15.07 2.25
C GLY A 47 -2.10 -14.15 3.29
N HIS A 48 -2.20 -14.58 4.55
CA HIS A 48 -1.52 -13.94 5.67
C HIS A 48 -0.11 -14.50 5.81
N PHE A 49 0.89 -13.62 5.68
CA PHE A 49 2.30 -13.99 5.82
C PHE A 49 2.95 -13.13 6.90
N SER A 50 3.60 -13.78 7.85
CA SER A 50 4.41 -13.15 8.88
C SER A 50 5.51 -14.15 9.27
N ASN A 51 6.74 -13.88 8.85
CA ASN A 51 7.88 -14.76 9.11
C ASN A 51 8.72 -14.18 10.25
N GLU A 52 8.78 -14.88 11.38
CA GLU A 52 9.70 -14.52 12.46
C GLU A 52 11.15 -14.90 12.10
N GLY A 53 12.09 -14.04 12.39
CA GLY A 53 13.48 -14.47 12.46
C GLY A 53 14.51 -13.74 11.62
N THR A 54 14.15 -12.71 10.87
CA THR A 54 15.15 -11.86 10.21
C THR A 54 15.88 -10.99 11.26
N ILE A 55 17.19 -10.93 11.19
CA ILE A 55 18.04 -10.16 12.10
C ILE A 55 18.71 -9.05 11.30
N THR A 56 18.53 -7.80 11.73
CA THR A 56 19.27 -6.67 11.16
C THR A 56 20.74 -6.67 11.58
N GLU A 57 21.58 -5.89 10.91
CA GLU A 57 22.98 -5.67 11.25
C GLU A 57 23.17 -5.18 12.70
N ASP A 58 22.17 -4.47 13.24
CA ASP A 58 22.13 -3.97 14.61
C ASP A 58 21.67 -5.01 15.64
N GLY A 59 21.39 -6.25 15.21
CA GLY A 59 20.94 -7.34 16.07
C GLY A 59 19.45 -7.29 16.44
N TYR A 60 18.67 -6.41 15.84
CA TYR A 60 17.21 -6.37 16.00
C TYR A 60 16.58 -7.53 15.25
N ARG A 61 15.61 -8.19 15.91
CA ARG A 61 14.73 -9.15 15.24
C ARG A 61 13.43 -8.46 14.87
N TYR A 62 13.05 -8.59 13.61
CA TYR A 62 11.71 -8.23 13.14
C TYR A 62 11.09 -9.41 12.40
N ALA A 63 9.77 -9.46 12.39
CA ALA A 63 9.02 -10.45 11.62
C ALA A 63 8.80 -9.92 10.21
N SER A 64 9.59 -10.39 9.24
CA SER A 64 9.33 -10.09 7.84
C SER A 64 7.95 -10.62 7.45
N ALA A 65 7.19 -9.82 6.73
CA ALA A 65 5.91 -10.25 6.17
C ALA A 65 6.01 -10.72 4.71
N VAL A 66 7.21 -10.80 4.15
CA VAL A 66 7.46 -11.33 2.80
C VAL A 66 7.50 -12.84 2.83
N PRO A 67 6.64 -13.55 2.07
CA PRO A 67 6.71 -15.00 1.95
C PRO A 67 7.88 -15.44 1.07
N SER A 68 8.32 -16.67 1.18
CA SER A 68 9.33 -17.24 0.28
C SER A 68 8.91 -17.23 -1.20
N SER A 69 7.61 -17.24 -1.45
CA SER A 69 7.00 -17.00 -2.77
C SER A 69 5.53 -16.62 -2.59
N TYR A 70 5.06 -15.65 -3.37
CA TYR A 70 3.66 -15.30 -3.41
C TYR A 70 2.83 -16.34 -4.19
N PRO A 71 1.58 -16.63 -3.78
CA PRO A 71 0.70 -17.52 -4.51
C PRO A 71 0.42 -17.03 -5.93
N SER A 72 0.21 -17.97 -6.84
CA SER A 72 -0.24 -17.64 -8.19
C SER A 72 -1.57 -16.90 -8.13
N GLY A 73 -1.64 -15.76 -8.78
CA GLY A 73 -2.84 -14.89 -8.79
C GLY A 73 -2.79 -13.73 -7.80
N ALA A 74 -1.82 -13.67 -6.89
CA ALA A 74 -1.60 -12.47 -6.08
C ALA A 74 -1.32 -11.25 -6.97
N TRP A 75 -1.90 -10.11 -6.61
CA TRP A 75 -1.68 -8.86 -7.34
C TRP A 75 -0.92 -7.81 -6.55
N TYR A 76 -0.71 -8.04 -5.27
CA TYR A 76 0.22 -7.33 -4.41
C TYR A 76 1.32 -8.30 -3.96
N THR A 77 2.53 -8.04 -4.40
CA THR A 77 3.67 -8.95 -4.26
C THR A 77 4.95 -8.19 -3.88
N TYR A 78 4.79 -7.24 -2.94
CA TYR A 78 5.89 -6.43 -2.41
C TYR A 78 6.97 -7.32 -1.80
N ASP A 79 8.24 -7.08 -2.12
CA ASP A 79 9.32 -8.02 -1.89
C ASP A 79 10.47 -7.49 -1.02
N ASP A 80 10.31 -6.33 -0.38
CA ASP A 80 11.29 -5.85 0.60
C ASP A 80 11.29 -6.75 1.83
N GLU A 81 12.34 -7.56 1.97
CA GLU A 81 12.49 -8.53 3.07
C GLU A 81 12.53 -7.87 4.47
N THR A 82 12.74 -6.56 4.54
CA THR A 82 12.71 -5.83 5.81
C THR A 82 11.30 -5.37 6.22
N CYS A 83 10.34 -5.46 5.30
CA CYS A 83 8.98 -4.99 5.52
C CYS A 83 8.22 -5.93 6.46
N THR A 84 7.78 -5.40 7.58
CA THR A 84 6.93 -6.04 8.58
C THR A 84 5.46 -6.04 8.15
N TYR A 85 4.57 -6.65 8.90
CA TYR A 85 3.15 -6.74 8.50
C TYR A 85 2.45 -5.37 8.45
N ASP A 86 2.77 -4.47 9.38
CA ASP A 86 2.33 -3.09 9.38
C ASP A 86 2.86 -2.33 8.15
N CYS A 87 4.17 -2.41 7.90
CA CYS A 87 4.78 -1.87 6.69
C CYS A 87 4.08 -2.37 5.40
N MET A 88 3.70 -3.65 5.32
CA MET A 88 2.97 -4.18 4.16
C MET A 88 1.61 -3.52 3.98
N ASN A 89 0.91 -3.14 5.06
CA ASN A 89 -0.35 -2.41 4.99
C ASN A 89 -0.14 -0.98 4.50
N THR A 90 0.90 -0.30 4.99
CA THR A 90 1.29 1.05 4.56
C THR A 90 1.58 1.09 3.06
N GLU A 91 2.36 0.13 2.56
CA GLU A 91 2.69 0.03 1.12
C GLU A 91 1.45 -0.34 0.28
N TYR A 92 0.60 -1.25 0.74
CA TYR A 92 -0.60 -1.64 0.02
C TYR A 92 -1.57 -0.47 -0.21
N ILE A 93 -1.85 0.33 0.82
CA ILE A 93 -2.72 1.51 0.67
C ILE A 93 -2.09 2.55 -0.24
N TYR A 94 -0.76 2.73 -0.19
CA TYR A 94 -0.02 3.61 -1.09
C TYR A 94 -0.16 3.20 -2.55
N TRP A 95 0.14 1.94 -2.88
CA TRP A 95 0.02 1.43 -4.25
C TRP A 95 -1.41 1.56 -4.79
N ALA A 96 -2.40 1.18 -3.99
CA ALA A 96 -3.81 1.26 -4.38
C ALA A 96 -4.26 2.71 -4.62
N MET A 97 -4.01 3.62 -3.67
CA MET A 97 -4.43 5.02 -3.77
C MET A 97 -3.74 5.74 -4.93
N THR A 98 -2.44 5.60 -5.07
CA THR A 98 -1.68 6.27 -6.15
C THR A 98 -2.08 5.75 -7.53
N SER A 99 -2.44 4.47 -7.65
CA SER A 99 -3.02 3.92 -8.88
C SER A 99 -4.41 4.47 -9.17
N ILE A 100 -5.27 4.59 -8.16
CA ILE A 100 -6.61 5.19 -8.31
C ILE A 100 -6.51 6.65 -8.76
N LEU A 101 -5.51 7.38 -8.28
CA LEU A 101 -5.26 8.77 -8.64
C LEU A 101 -4.48 8.96 -9.96
N GLY A 102 -4.04 7.88 -10.60
CA GLY A 102 -3.35 7.91 -11.89
C GLY A 102 -1.84 8.12 -11.81
N ALA A 103 -1.24 8.15 -10.62
CA ALA A 103 0.20 8.39 -10.46
C ALA A 103 1.07 7.23 -10.98
N GLN A 104 0.53 6.01 -11.05
CA GLN A 104 1.28 4.81 -11.40
C GLN A 104 1.15 4.39 -12.87
N GLU A 105 0.34 5.08 -13.68
CA GLU A 105 0.03 4.65 -15.06
C GLU A 105 1.26 4.57 -15.97
N GLU A 106 2.20 5.48 -15.80
CA GLU A 106 3.44 5.51 -16.59
C GLU A 106 4.48 4.48 -16.13
N TYR A 107 4.31 3.93 -14.91
CA TYR A 107 5.27 3.02 -14.25
C TYR A 107 4.84 1.56 -14.22
N CYS A 108 3.76 1.20 -14.91
CA CYS A 108 3.19 -0.15 -14.88
C CYS A 108 4.18 -1.29 -15.14
N SER A 109 5.16 -1.08 -16.02
CA SER A 109 6.17 -2.09 -16.33
C SER A 109 7.23 -2.23 -15.24
N GLU A 110 7.50 -1.15 -14.53
CA GLU A 110 8.54 -1.06 -13.52
C GLU A 110 8.09 -1.66 -12.20
N ILE A 111 6.84 -1.35 -11.79
CA ILE A 111 6.29 -1.75 -10.50
C ILE A 111 5.57 -3.10 -10.50
N ARG A 112 5.42 -3.75 -11.65
CA ARG A 112 4.62 -5.00 -11.79
C ARG A 112 5.08 -6.17 -10.94
N HIS A 113 6.34 -6.16 -10.47
CA HIS A 113 6.88 -7.19 -9.59
C HIS A 113 6.35 -7.04 -8.16
N GLU A 114 5.94 -5.84 -7.78
CA GLU A 114 5.38 -5.53 -6.46
C GLU A 114 3.86 -5.29 -6.50
N TRP A 115 3.40 -4.58 -7.55
CA TRP A 115 2.01 -4.16 -7.71
C TRP A 115 1.54 -4.30 -9.16
N LYS A 116 0.47 -5.07 -9.39
CA LYS A 116 -0.02 -5.37 -10.75
C LYS A 116 -1.13 -4.45 -11.23
N LEU A 117 -1.73 -3.66 -10.31
CA LEU A 117 -2.93 -2.86 -10.58
C LEU A 117 -2.60 -1.37 -10.77
N CYS A 118 -1.66 -1.06 -11.64
CA CYS A 118 -1.08 0.27 -11.84
C CYS A 118 -2.05 1.35 -12.40
N THR A 119 -3.30 1.02 -12.69
CA THR A 119 -4.32 1.96 -13.17
C THR A 119 -5.60 1.86 -12.34
N LYS A 120 -6.38 2.93 -12.31
CA LYS A 120 -7.68 2.98 -11.65
C LYS A 120 -8.59 1.84 -12.09
N GLU A 121 -8.68 1.59 -13.40
CA GLU A 121 -9.52 0.54 -13.96
C GLU A 121 -9.10 -0.86 -13.49
N LYS A 122 -7.80 -1.11 -13.38
CA LYS A 122 -7.28 -2.38 -12.88
C LYS A 122 -7.63 -2.56 -11.41
N VAL A 123 -7.50 -1.51 -10.58
CA VAL A 123 -7.92 -1.57 -9.16
C VAL A 123 -9.42 -1.84 -9.06
N MET A 124 -10.25 -1.08 -9.79
CA MET A 124 -11.71 -1.27 -9.79
C MET A 124 -12.12 -2.70 -10.16
N ASN A 125 -11.46 -3.31 -11.13
CA ASN A 125 -11.85 -4.61 -11.68
C ASN A 125 -11.31 -5.78 -10.86
N GLN A 126 -10.09 -5.70 -10.35
CA GLN A 126 -9.41 -6.80 -9.66
C GLN A 126 -9.53 -6.70 -8.14
N ASP A 127 -9.55 -5.49 -7.60
CA ASP A 127 -9.65 -5.24 -6.16
C ASP A 127 -10.73 -4.19 -5.86
N PRO A 128 -12.00 -4.50 -6.19
CA PRO A 128 -13.10 -3.56 -5.98
C PRO A 128 -13.31 -3.20 -4.51
N ALA A 129 -12.87 -4.05 -3.59
CA ALA A 129 -13.02 -3.79 -2.16
C ALA A 129 -12.13 -2.65 -1.69
N ILE A 130 -10.83 -2.66 -2.05
CA ILE A 130 -9.94 -1.53 -1.74
C ILE A 130 -10.36 -0.27 -2.50
N TYR A 131 -10.81 -0.40 -3.75
CA TYR A 131 -11.31 0.73 -4.50
C TYR A 131 -12.48 1.42 -3.78
N ASN A 132 -13.46 0.65 -3.32
CA ASN A 132 -14.61 1.17 -2.60
C ASN A 132 -14.23 1.79 -1.25
N LEU A 133 -13.30 1.18 -0.52
CA LEU A 133 -12.80 1.72 0.74
C LEU A 133 -12.12 3.08 0.54
N LEU A 134 -11.20 3.16 -0.42
CA LEU A 134 -10.39 4.37 -0.64
C LEU A 134 -11.15 5.50 -1.33
N THR A 135 -12.24 5.21 -2.02
CA THR A 135 -13.11 6.23 -2.64
C THR A 135 -14.35 6.56 -1.83
N ASN A 136 -14.51 5.97 -0.63
CA ASN A 136 -15.62 6.27 0.25
C ASN A 136 -15.52 7.70 0.78
N PRO A 137 -16.50 8.59 0.49
CA PRO A 137 -16.47 9.99 0.88
C PRO A 137 -16.50 10.21 2.40
N GLU A 138 -16.86 9.20 3.18
CA GLU A 138 -16.85 9.24 4.65
C GLU A 138 -15.44 9.49 5.20
N TYR A 139 -14.44 8.85 4.60
CA TYR A 139 -13.06 8.94 5.07
C TYR A 139 -12.30 10.16 4.54
N LYS A 140 -12.81 10.85 3.52
CA LYS A 140 -12.19 12.06 2.95
C LYS A 140 -10.73 11.88 2.54
N LEU A 141 -10.40 10.69 2.02
CA LEU A 141 -9.10 10.42 1.43
C LEU A 141 -8.85 11.32 0.19
N PRO A 142 -7.62 11.52 -0.24
CA PRO A 142 -7.30 12.32 -1.43
C PRO A 142 -8.08 11.86 -2.66
N SER A 143 -8.62 12.81 -3.43
CA SER A 143 -9.35 12.54 -4.68
C SER A 143 -8.62 13.05 -5.92
N SER A 144 -7.47 13.69 -5.73
CA SER A 144 -6.60 14.20 -6.79
C SER A 144 -5.15 14.21 -6.31
N LEU A 145 -4.24 14.09 -7.27
CA LEU A 145 -2.81 14.27 -7.00
C LEU A 145 -2.50 15.73 -6.67
N PRO A 146 -1.46 15.99 -5.86
CA PRO A 146 -0.91 17.33 -5.70
C PRO A 146 -0.44 17.88 -7.05
N ASP A 147 -0.85 19.12 -7.37
CA ASP A 147 -0.48 19.78 -8.64
C ASP A 147 0.83 20.59 -8.56
N GLY A 148 1.49 20.56 -7.40
CA GLY A 148 2.70 21.34 -7.14
C GLY A 148 2.46 22.83 -6.89
N SER A 149 1.23 23.30 -6.96
CA SER A 149 0.86 24.69 -6.64
C SER A 149 0.60 24.84 -5.14
N TYR A 150 1.67 24.98 -4.40
CA TYR A 150 1.55 25.38 -2.99
C TYR A 150 1.33 26.89 -2.92
N GLY A 151 0.17 27.31 -2.42
CA GLY A 151 -0.15 28.72 -2.21
C GLY A 151 0.96 29.40 -1.38
N ARG A 152 1.49 30.49 -1.92
CA ARG A 152 2.41 31.38 -1.21
C ARG A 152 1.62 32.31 -0.29
#